data_b7e53a029ddb9348f44d2976594aeaac
#
_entry.id   b7e53a029ddb9348f44d2976594aeaac
#
_cell.length_a   1.000
_cell.length_b   1.000
_cell.length_c   1.000
_cell.angle_alpha   90.00
_cell.angle_beta   90.00
_cell.angle_gamma   90.00
#
_symmetry.space_group_name_H-M   'P 1'
#
loop_
_entity.id
_entity.type
_entity.pdbx_description
1 polymer ?
#
loop_
_entity_poly.entity_id
_entity_poly.type
_entity_poly.pdbx_seq_one_letter_code
_entity_poly.pdbx_strand_id
1 'polypeptide(L)'
;AFSAAFETDQKNFKTVKKKYLTPSIISCMITKVIAMEKILEQTLLYDFYGELLTEHQRQVYEDVVLNDFSLSEVAAARGISRQGVHDLVRRCNKTLEEYEEKLHLVQRFVQIRENVNEIRKLTDPSGDTPKEDVMQRIAAIASDILEEL
;
A
#
# COMPACT_ATOMS: atom_id res chain seq x y z
N ALA A 1 6.45 -11.64 -0.46
CA ALA A 1 5.48 -12.38 0.38
C ALA A 1 4.04 -11.93 0.14
N PHE A 2 3.80 -10.64 -0.13
CA PHE A 2 2.44 -10.12 -0.40
C PHE A 2 1.89 -10.54 -1.78
N SER A 3 2.71 -10.55 -2.84
CA SER A 3 2.29 -10.97 -4.18
C SER A 3 1.98 -12.47 -4.26
N ALA A 4 2.78 -13.33 -3.62
CA ALA A 4 2.52 -14.77 -3.59
C ALA A 4 1.30 -15.15 -2.73
N ALA A 5 1.05 -14.41 -1.64
CA ALA A 5 -0.18 -14.55 -0.86
C ALA A 5 -1.40 -14.12 -1.68
N PHE A 6 -1.27 -13.08 -2.50
CA PHE A 6 -2.34 -12.60 -3.37
C PHE A 6 -2.66 -13.58 -4.51
N GLU A 7 -1.66 -14.19 -5.17
CA GLU A 7 -1.90 -15.21 -6.21
C GLU A 7 -2.41 -16.53 -5.63
N THR A 8 -1.93 -16.94 -4.45
CA THR A 8 -2.42 -18.15 -3.77
C THR A 8 -3.85 -17.96 -3.29
N ASP A 9 -4.21 -16.76 -2.81
CA ASP A 9 -5.57 -16.41 -2.44
C ASP A 9 -6.51 -16.36 -3.65
N GLN A 10 -6.07 -15.89 -4.81
CA GLN A 10 -6.90 -15.91 -6.02
C GLN A 10 -7.22 -17.33 -6.50
N LYS A 11 -6.29 -18.28 -6.41
CA LYS A 11 -6.54 -19.69 -6.78
C LYS A 11 -7.43 -20.39 -5.75
N ASN A 12 -7.20 -20.18 -4.46
CA ASN A 12 -8.06 -20.71 -3.39
C ASN A 12 -9.45 -20.03 -3.41
N PHE A 13 -9.54 -18.74 -3.70
CA PHE A 13 -10.79 -18.00 -3.82
C PHE A 13 -11.70 -18.53 -4.92
N LYS A 14 -11.16 -18.97 -6.08
CA LYS A 14 -11.95 -19.60 -7.14
C LYS A 14 -12.51 -20.97 -6.74
N THR A 15 -11.80 -21.71 -5.90
CA THR A 15 -12.22 -23.06 -5.46
C THR A 15 -13.22 -22.98 -4.30
N VAL A 16 -13.07 -22.04 -3.39
CA VAL A 16 -13.97 -21.80 -2.26
C VAL A 16 -15.28 -21.15 -2.68
N LYS A 17 -15.30 -20.39 -3.81
CA LYS A 17 -16.51 -19.77 -4.39
C LYS A 17 -17.64 -20.76 -4.66
N LYS A 18 -17.35 -22.02 -4.81
CA LYS A 18 -18.35 -23.02 -5.29
C LYS A 18 -19.18 -23.65 -4.15
N LYS A 19 -18.85 -23.46 -2.88
CA LYS A 19 -19.48 -24.25 -1.80
C LYS A 19 -20.06 -23.48 -0.61
N TYR A 20 -19.57 -22.26 -0.24
CA TYR A 20 -19.93 -21.67 1.07
C TYR A 20 -20.13 -20.14 1.11
N LEU A 21 -20.01 -19.38 0.00
CA LEU A 21 -20.12 -17.92 0.08
C LEU A 21 -21.44 -17.38 -0.49
N THR A 22 -22.23 -16.79 0.36
CA THR A 22 -23.38 -15.97 -0.06
C THR A 22 -22.89 -14.65 -0.67
N PRO A 23 -23.64 -14.02 -1.62
CA PRO A 23 -23.28 -12.73 -2.22
C PRO A 23 -22.97 -11.63 -1.19
N SER A 24 -23.63 -11.67 -0.05
CA SER A 24 -23.44 -10.72 1.06
C SER A 24 -22.06 -10.86 1.72
N ILE A 25 -21.57 -12.08 1.93
CA ILE A 25 -20.24 -12.33 2.54
C ILE A 25 -19.13 -11.91 1.57
N ILE A 26 -19.30 -12.21 0.27
CA ILE A 26 -18.35 -11.79 -0.78
C ILE A 26 -18.27 -10.27 -0.84
N SER A 27 -19.40 -9.56 -0.83
CA SER A 27 -19.45 -8.09 -0.84
C SER A 27 -18.74 -7.49 0.38
N CYS A 28 -18.99 -8.05 1.58
CA CYS A 28 -18.34 -7.60 2.82
C CYS A 28 -16.81 -7.83 2.79
N MET A 29 -16.35 -8.98 2.27
CA MET A 29 -14.92 -9.28 2.16
C MET A 29 -14.23 -8.35 1.15
N ILE A 30 -14.84 -8.12 -0.01
CA ILE A 30 -14.32 -7.20 -1.03
C ILE A 30 -14.21 -5.78 -0.46
N THR A 31 -15.23 -5.30 0.24
CA THR A 31 -15.22 -3.96 0.84
C THR A 31 -14.09 -3.80 1.87
N LYS A 32 -13.85 -4.83 2.69
CA LYS A 32 -12.73 -4.82 3.66
C LYS A 32 -11.36 -4.84 2.98
N VAL A 33 -11.19 -5.61 1.92
CA VAL A 33 -9.93 -5.66 1.16
C VAL A 33 -9.64 -4.30 0.53
N ILE A 34 -10.62 -3.70 -0.14
CA ILE A 34 -10.48 -2.36 -0.75
C ILE A 34 -10.17 -1.30 0.32
N ALA A 35 -10.82 -1.36 1.48
CA ALA A 35 -10.54 -0.42 2.57
C ALA A 35 -9.12 -0.59 3.12
N MET A 36 -8.62 -1.80 3.23
CA MET A 36 -7.27 -2.10 3.70
C MET A 36 -6.20 -1.67 2.68
N GLU A 37 -6.44 -1.86 1.39
CA GLU A 37 -5.57 -1.37 0.32
C GLU A 37 -5.46 0.15 0.35
N LYS A 38 -6.58 0.84 0.54
CA LYS A 38 -6.61 2.30 0.63
C LYS A 38 -5.85 2.83 1.85
N ILE A 39 -5.97 2.20 3.01
CA ILE A 39 -5.23 2.58 4.22
C ILE A 39 -3.72 2.38 3.99
N LEU A 40 -3.32 1.27 3.37
CA LEU A 40 -1.92 1.00 3.06
C LEU A 40 -1.34 2.05 2.08
N GLU A 41 -2.09 2.41 1.05
CA GLU A 41 -1.73 3.46 0.10
C GLU A 41 -1.56 4.82 0.81
N GLN A 42 -2.53 5.21 1.64
CA GLN A 42 -2.46 6.45 2.43
C GLN A 42 -1.25 6.48 3.38
N THR A 43 -0.94 5.36 4.01
CA THR A 43 0.24 5.24 4.87
C THR A 43 1.54 5.40 4.08
N LEU A 44 1.66 4.77 2.92
CA LEU A 44 2.84 4.92 2.06
C LEU A 44 3.00 6.36 1.57
N LEU A 45 1.93 6.99 1.10
CA LEU A 45 1.95 8.40 0.69
C LEU A 45 2.40 9.31 1.83
N TYR A 46 1.93 9.03 3.04
CA TYR A 46 2.33 9.80 4.22
C TYR A 46 3.79 9.56 4.59
N ASP A 47 4.29 8.33 4.52
CA ASP A 47 5.69 8.01 4.82
C ASP A 47 6.67 8.76 3.90
N PHE A 48 6.30 8.96 2.64
CA PHE A 48 7.15 9.65 1.66
C PHE A 48 6.96 11.18 1.64
N TYR A 49 5.74 11.65 1.84
CA TYR A 49 5.39 13.05 1.61
C TYR A 49 4.84 13.77 2.84
N GLY A 50 4.68 13.09 3.97
CA GLY A 50 4.10 13.67 5.19
C GLY A 50 4.84 14.90 5.69
N GLU A 51 6.18 14.93 5.53
CA GLU A 51 7.01 16.08 5.90
C GLU A 51 6.73 17.35 5.05
N LEU A 52 6.09 17.22 3.90
CA LEU A 52 5.67 18.34 3.06
C LEU A 52 4.34 18.97 3.49
N LEU A 53 3.61 18.32 4.40
CA LEU A 53 2.43 18.90 5.04
C LEU A 53 2.84 19.91 6.09
N THR A 54 1.97 20.89 6.34
CA THR A 54 2.18 21.80 7.50
C THR A 54 2.05 21.03 8.80
N GLU A 55 2.71 21.50 9.87
CA GLU A 55 2.69 20.85 11.19
C GLU A 55 1.27 20.56 11.68
N HIS A 56 0.35 21.52 11.53
CA HIS A 56 -1.06 21.32 11.89
C HIS A 56 -1.76 20.23 11.04
N GLN A 57 -1.50 20.20 9.75
CA GLN A 57 -2.04 19.16 8.86
C GLN A 57 -1.51 17.78 9.21
N ARG A 58 -0.21 17.67 9.43
CA ARG A 58 0.48 16.44 9.81
C ARG A 58 -0.11 15.84 11.07
N GLN A 59 -0.18 16.63 12.15
CA GLN A 59 -0.70 16.17 13.43
C GLN A 59 -2.15 15.69 13.37
N VAL A 60 -3.03 16.39 12.64
CA VAL A 60 -4.43 15.95 12.47
C VAL A 60 -4.53 14.70 11.60
N TYR A 61 -3.67 14.60 10.59
CA TYR A 61 -3.62 13.45 9.70
C TYR A 61 -3.13 12.20 10.43
N GLU A 62 -2.04 12.32 11.21
CA GLU A 62 -1.53 11.25 12.07
C GLU A 62 -2.58 10.75 13.05
N ASP A 63 -3.26 11.65 13.75
CA ASP A 63 -4.29 11.27 14.72
C ASP A 63 -5.40 10.43 14.09
N VAL A 64 -5.88 10.82 12.91
CA VAL A 64 -7.01 10.16 12.24
C VAL A 64 -6.60 8.90 11.47
N VAL A 65 -5.49 8.98 10.71
CA VAL A 65 -5.14 7.93 9.74
C VAL A 65 -4.19 6.89 10.32
N LEU A 66 -3.23 7.30 11.15
CA LEU A 66 -2.22 6.40 11.71
C LEU A 66 -2.58 5.92 13.12
N ASN A 67 -3.16 6.80 13.94
CA ASN A 67 -3.51 6.49 15.33
C ASN A 67 -4.97 6.03 15.51
N ASP A 68 -5.75 5.96 14.44
CA ASP A 68 -7.15 5.48 14.42
C ASP A 68 -8.08 6.24 15.37
N PHE A 69 -7.79 7.53 15.67
CA PHE A 69 -8.67 8.37 16.44
C PHE A 69 -9.92 8.74 15.62
N SER A 70 -11.08 8.72 16.26
CA SER A 70 -12.29 9.15 15.59
C SER A 70 -12.25 10.65 15.27
N LEU A 71 -12.93 11.07 14.21
CA LEU A 71 -13.04 12.49 13.85
C LEU A 71 -13.59 13.37 14.99
N SER A 72 -14.44 12.79 15.86
CA SER A 72 -15.04 13.49 17.01
C SER A 72 -14.03 13.71 18.13
N GLU A 73 -13.18 12.74 18.41
CA GLU A 73 -12.10 12.85 19.40
C GLU A 73 -11.08 13.91 18.99
N VAL A 74 -10.61 13.85 17.73
CA VAL A 74 -9.67 14.84 17.20
C VAL A 74 -10.30 16.25 17.19
N ALA A 75 -11.57 16.38 16.81
CA ALA A 75 -12.30 17.64 16.83
C ALA A 75 -12.36 18.25 18.24
N ALA A 76 -12.67 17.44 19.25
CA ALA A 76 -12.72 17.85 20.64
C ALA A 76 -11.34 18.24 21.17
N ALA A 77 -10.30 17.45 20.89
CA ALA A 77 -8.93 17.70 21.36
C ALA A 77 -8.34 18.98 20.75
N ARG A 78 -8.70 19.32 19.51
CA ARG A 78 -8.14 20.47 18.78
C ARG A 78 -9.04 21.69 18.70
N GLY A 79 -10.23 21.63 19.30
CA GLY A 79 -11.17 22.75 19.33
C GLY A 79 -11.73 23.14 17.95
N ILE A 80 -11.84 22.20 17.01
CA ILE A 80 -12.39 22.41 15.68
C ILE A 80 -13.64 21.54 15.47
N SER A 81 -14.41 21.80 14.42
CA SER A 81 -15.59 20.98 14.12
C SER A 81 -15.19 19.61 13.55
N ARG A 82 -16.02 18.57 13.78
CA ARG A 82 -15.86 17.25 13.17
C ARG A 82 -15.77 17.33 11.63
N GLN A 83 -16.57 18.20 11.02
CA GLN A 83 -16.53 18.46 9.59
C GLN A 83 -15.19 19.10 9.19
N GLY A 84 -14.66 20.02 10.00
CA GLY A 84 -13.34 20.63 9.78
C GLY A 84 -12.21 19.60 9.78
N VAL A 85 -12.23 18.62 10.70
CA VAL A 85 -11.26 17.50 10.72
C VAL A 85 -11.38 16.66 9.43
N HIS A 86 -12.59 16.27 9.06
CA HIS A 86 -12.86 15.50 7.85
C HIS A 86 -12.35 16.21 6.59
N ASP A 87 -12.65 17.49 6.43
CA ASP A 87 -12.24 18.27 5.26
C ASP A 87 -10.72 18.50 5.23
N LEU A 88 -10.08 18.60 6.42
CA LEU A 88 -8.64 18.70 6.51
C LEU A 88 -7.97 17.41 6.06
N VAL A 89 -8.38 16.26 6.58
CA VAL A 89 -7.84 14.94 6.17
C VAL A 89 -8.03 14.72 4.67
N ARG A 90 -9.21 15.06 4.13
CA ARG A 90 -9.49 14.95 2.70
C ARG A 90 -8.54 15.81 1.85
N ARG A 91 -8.25 17.04 2.30
CA ARG A 91 -7.29 17.92 1.61
C ARG A 91 -5.86 17.40 1.70
N CYS A 92 -5.45 16.86 2.86
CA CYS A 92 -4.14 16.24 3.01
C CYS A 92 -3.98 15.06 2.04
N ASN A 93 -4.94 14.14 1.97
CA ASN A 93 -4.91 13.04 1.02
C ASN A 93 -4.70 13.54 -0.40
N LYS A 94 -5.51 14.52 -0.84
CA LYS A 94 -5.39 15.09 -2.19
C LYS A 94 -4.01 15.70 -2.43
N THR A 95 -3.45 16.39 -1.45
CA THR A 95 -2.10 16.99 -1.56
C THR A 95 -1.03 15.92 -1.68
N LEU A 96 -1.11 14.83 -0.90
CA LEU A 96 -0.16 13.71 -0.98
C LEU A 96 -0.27 12.98 -2.33
N GLU A 97 -1.49 12.76 -2.83
CA GLU A 97 -1.75 12.20 -4.17
C GLU A 97 -1.15 13.09 -5.27
N GLU A 98 -1.32 14.43 -5.19
CA GLU A 98 -0.74 15.39 -6.13
C GLU A 98 0.81 15.39 -6.11
N TYR A 99 1.44 15.10 -4.97
CA TYR A 99 2.89 14.92 -4.90
C TYR A 99 3.30 13.60 -5.59
N GLU A 100 2.59 12.51 -5.34
CA GLU A 100 2.88 11.23 -5.98
C GLU A 100 2.71 11.30 -7.51
N GLU A 101 1.65 11.96 -8.02
CA GLU A 101 1.44 12.18 -9.45
C GLU A 101 2.61 12.91 -10.13
N LYS A 102 3.37 13.72 -9.39
CA LYS A 102 4.50 14.48 -9.93
C LYS A 102 5.85 13.83 -9.71
N LEU A 103 6.03 13.13 -8.60
CA LEU A 103 7.34 12.68 -8.13
C LEU A 103 7.52 11.16 -8.27
N HIS A 104 6.42 10.39 -8.26
CA HIS A 104 6.39 8.93 -8.41
C HIS A 104 7.30 8.15 -7.45
N LEU A 105 7.59 8.70 -6.24
CA LEU A 105 8.51 8.05 -5.30
C LEU A 105 7.95 6.76 -4.69
N VAL A 106 6.66 6.74 -4.38
CA VAL A 106 5.99 5.53 -3.86
C VAL A 106 5.95 4.45 -4.93
N GLN A 107 5.60 4.82 -6.17
CA GLN A 107 5.56 3.90 -7.31
C GLN A 107 6.94 3.26 -7.53
N ARG A 108 8.01 4.06 -7.59
CA ARG A 108 9.39 3.58 -7.74
C ARG A 108 9.81 2.68 -6.58
N PHE A 109 9.51 3.08 -5.34
CA PHE A 109 9.82 2.28 -4.16
C PHE A 109 9.14 0.91 -4.20
N VAL A 110 7.86 0.86 -4.58
CA VAL A 110 7.11 -0.41 -4.70
C VAL A 110 7.73 -1.29 -5.78
N GLN A 111 8.07 -0.72 -6.95
CA GLN A 111 8.70 -1.45 -8.05
C GLN A 111 10.07 -2.02 -7.65
N ILE A 112 10.93 -1.20 -7.06
CA ILE A 112 12.24 -1.65 -6.56
C ILE A 112 12.08 -2.77 -5.53
N ARG A 113 11.14 -2.62 -4.60
CA ARG A 113 10.86 -3.64 -3.58
C ARG A 113 10.39 -4.97 -4.20
N GLU A 114 9.56 -4.92 -5.24
CA GLU A 114 9.13 -6.12 -5.97
C GLU A 114 10.29 -6.79 -6.68
N ASN A 115 11.13 -6.02 -7.35
CA ASN A 115 12.34 -6.48 -8.03
C ASN A 115 13.32 -7.16 -7.04
N VAL A 116 13.57 -6.55 -5.90
CA VAL A 116 14.42 -7.14 -4.84
C VAL A 116 13.80 -8.44 -4.29
N ASN A 117 12.49 -8.49 -4.10
CA ASN A 117 11.79 -9.70 -3.67
C ASN A 117 11.86 -10.83 -4.72
N GLU A 118 11.84 -10.49 -6.02
CA GLU A 118 12.04 -11.48 -7.09
C GLU A 118 13.45 -12.05 -7.06
N ILE A 119 14.49 -11.21 -6.94
CA ILE A 119 15.88 -11.65 -6.75
C ILE A 119 15.98 -12.60 -5.56
N ARG A 120 15.38 -12.23 -4.42
CA ARG A 120 15.38 -13.06 -3.22
C ARG A 120 14.75 -14.44 -3.45
N LYS A 121 13.67 -14.54 -4.22
CA LYS A 121 13.02 -15.81 -4.58
C LYS A 121 13.90 -16.66 -5.49
N LEU A 122 14.58 -16.03 -6.46
CA LEU A 122 15.47 -16.70 -7.39
C LEU A 122 16.75 -17.25 -6.71
N THR A 123 17.17 -16.64 -5.62
CA THR A 123 18.34 -17.06 -4.82
C THR A 123 18.01 -18.11 -3.76
N ASP A 124 16.73 -18.51 -3.61
CA ASP A 124 16.33 -19.55 -2.66
C ASP A 124 16.89 -20.92 -3.13
N PRO A 125 17.68 -21.62 -2.29
CA PRO A 125 18.33 -22.88 -2.68
C PRO A 125 17.34 -24.03 -2.92
N SER A 126 16.06 -23.89 -2.58
CA SER A 126 15.02 -24.90 -2.83
C SER A 126 14.46 -24.86 -4.26
N GLY A 127 14.89 -23.91 -5.10
CA GLY A 127 14.45 -23.78 -6.48
C GLY A 127 15.13 -24.75 -7.44
N ASP A 128 14.35 -25.40 -8.30
CA ASP A 128 14.82 -26.40 -9.30
C ASP A 128 15.24 -25.73 -10.64
N THR A 129 15.50 -24.42 -10.64
CA THR A 129 15.80 -23.63 -11.84
C THR A 129 17.30 -23.72 -12.19
N PRO A 130 17.68 -23.89 -13.49
CA PRO A 130 19.09 -23.90 -13.91
C PRO A 130 19.81 -22.62 -13.48
N LYS A 131 21.04 -22.76 -12.95
CA LYS A 131 21.80 -21.61 -12.42
C LYS A 131 22.07 -20.53 -13.46
N GLU A 132 22.25 -20.90 -14.72
CA GLU A 132 22.49 -19.96 -15.83
C GLU A 132 21.29 -19.02 -16.05
N ASP A 133 20.08 -19.59 -16.08
CA ASP A 133 18.85 -18.81 -16.26
C ASP A 133 18.58 -17.89 -15.06
N VAL A 134 18.90 -18.35 -13.84
CA VAL A 134 18.79 -17.54 -12.61
C VAL A 134 19.72 -16.34 -12.68
N MET A 135 20.98 -16.52 -13.09
CA MET A 135 21.97 -15.44 -13.20
C MET A 135 21.56 -14.39 -14.23
N GLN A 136 21.07 -14.82 -15.40
CA GLN A 136 20.56 -13.90 -16.43
C GLN A 136 19.35 -13.11 -15.95
N ARG A 137 18.42 -13.75 -15.25
CA ARG A 137 17.24 -13.10 -14.71
C ARG A 137 17.59 -12.07 -13.62
N ILE A 138 18.51 -12.40 -12.71
CA ILE A 138 19.02 -11.48 -11.69
C ILE A 138 19.69 -10.26 -12.34
N ALA A 139 20.51 -10.47 -13.38
CA ALA A 139 21.15 -9.37 -14.09
C ALA A 139 20.14 -8.42 -14.76
N ALA A 140 19.09 -8.96 -15.36
CA ALA A 140 18.01 -8.16 -15.93
C ALA A 140 17.29 -7.32 -14.86
N ILE A 141 16.88 -7.95 -13.75
CA ILE A 141 16.19 -7.24 -12.64
C ILE A 141 17.11 -6.15 -12.04
N ALA A 142 18.41 -6.42 -11.92
CA ALA A 142 19.35 -5.41 -11.42
C ALA A 142 19.46 -4.22 -12.38
N SER A 143 19.38 -4.43 -13.70
CA SER A 143 19.33 -3.34 -14.67
C SER A 143 18.03 -2.53 -14.57
N ASP A 144 16.90 -3.22 -14.42
CA ASP A 144 15.60 -2.55 -14.22
C ASP A 144 15.60 -1.65 -12.96
N ILE A 145 16.21 -2.12 -11.85
CA ILE A 145 16.35 -1.31 -10.63
C ILE A 145 17.21 -0.06 -10.89
N LEU A 146 18.28 -0.17 -11.67
CA LEU A 146 19.15 0.97 -11.98
C LEU A 146 18.46 2.01 -12.86
N GLU A 147 17.52 1.60 -13.71
CA GLU A 147 16.74 2.51 -14.54
C GLU A 147 15.68 3.29 -13.75
N GLU A 148 15.22 2.75 -12.61
CA GLU A 148 14.24 3.37 -11.72
C GLU A 148 14.88 4.38 -10.72
N LEU A 149 16.19 4.34 -10.51
CA LEU A 149 16.93 5.23 -9.60
C LEU A 149 17.33 6.55 -10.29
#